data_a27cdc15cdab881a1de1f09b9ae3252a
#
_entry.id   a27cdc15cdab881a1de1f09b9ae3252a
#
_cell.length_a   1.000
_cell.length_b   1.000
_cell.length_c   1.000
_cell.angle_alpha   90.00
_cell.angle_beta   90.00
_cell.angle_gamma   90.00
#
_symmetry.space_group_name_H-M   'P 1'
#
loop_
_entity.id
_entity.type
_entity.pdbx_description
1 polymer ?
#
loop_
_entity_poly.entity_id
_entity_poly.type
_entity_poly.pdbx_seq_one_letter_code
_entity_poly.pdbx_strand_id
1 'polypeptide(L)'
;MNNTNQSASRRFDADFAVSARIRQMRNLLGRSQMDVAAALGLTFQQLQKYEKAQNRISAGRLHQLAVEYSCPVAWFFGNYDNSGATPLTDEELDFLRLLRSCNAEGRQIVFKLLETYRSPALLKQT
;
A
#
# COMPACT_ATOMS: atom_id res chain seq x y z
N MET A 1 14.81 -32.75 6.29
CA MET A 1 14.20 -31.43 6.26
C MET A 1 12.84 -31.48 5.63
N ASN A 2 11.90 -31.00 6.33
CA ASN A 2 10.51 -31.16 5.98
C ASN A 2 10.02 -30.09 5.01
N ASN A 3 9.49 -30.54 3.89
CA ASN A 3 8.80 -29.67 2.94
C ASN A 3 7.62 -28.92 3.57
N THR A 4 7.06 -29.46 4.63
CA THR A 4 5.98 -28.83 5.40
C THR A 4 6.43 -27.55 6.09
N ASN A 5 7.64 -27.53 6.63
CA ASN A 5 8.19 -26.32 7.24
C ASN A 5 8.52 -25.25 6.20
N GLN A 6 8.96 -25.67 5.01
CA GLN A 6 9.20 -24.73 3.91
C GLN A 6 7.90 -24.11 3.40
N SER A 7 6.84 -24.89 3.39
CA SER A 7 5.50 -24.43 2.97
C SER A 7 4.93 -23.40 3.97
N ALA A 8 5.11 -23.65 5.28
CA ALA A 8 4.71 -22.71 6.33
C ALA A 8 5.60 -21.47 6.35
N SER A 9 6.90 -21.62 6.09
CA SER A 9 7.86 -20.52 6.06
C SER A 9 7.76 -19.64 4.80
N ARG A 10 6.95 -20.03 3.82
CA ARG A 10 6.70 -19.22 2.63
C ARG A 10 5.82 -18.02 2.90
N ARG A 11 5.28 -17.89 4.10
CA ARG A 11 4.63 -16.64 4.48
C ARG A 11 5.71 -15.63 4.78
N PHE A 12 5.68 -14.56 4.02
CA PHE A 12 6.61 -13.47 4.20
C PHE A 12 6.22 -12.63 5.41
N ASP A 13 7.19 -11.96 6.00
CA ASP A 13 6.95 -11.04 7.12
C ASP A 13 5.90 -9.97 6.76
N ALA A 14 5.87 -9.56 5.49
CA ALA A 14 4.86 -8.63 5.00
C ALA A 14 3.43 -9.18 5.17
N ASP A 15 3.22 -10.48 5.01
CA ASP A 15 1.90 -11.10 5.20
C ASP A 15 1.42 -10.92 6.65
N PHE A 16 2.31 -11.08 7.61
CA PHE A 16 2.00 -10.87 9.03
C PHE A 16 1.74 -9.39 9.34
N ALA A 17 2.54 -8.51 8.76
CA ALA A 17 2.36 -7.07 8.92
C ALA A 17 1.00 -6.62 8.37
N VAL A 18 0.62 -7.10 7.19
CA VAL A 18 -0.67 -6.79 6.58
C VAL A 18 -1.80 -7.30 7.46
N SER A 19 -1.72 -8.53 7.96
CA SER A 19 -2.75 -9.11 8.82
C SER A 19 -2.96 -8.29 10.10
N ALA A 20 -1.89 -7.86 10.73
CA ALA A 20 -1.94 -7.01 11.92
C ALA A 20 -2.60 -5.65 11.61
N ARG A 21 -2.29 -5.08 10.46
CA ARG A 21 -2.85 -3.79 10.03
C ARG A 21 -4.33 -3.89 9.70
N ILE A 22 -4.77 -4.98 9.10
CA ILE A 22 -6.20 -5.23 8.85
C ILE A 22 -6.98 -5.15 10.17
N ARG A 23 -6.51 -5.85 11.18
CA ARG A 23 -7.13 -5.83 12.50
C ARG A 23 -7.04 -4.47 13.16
N GLN A 24 -5.89 -3.83 13.11
CA GLN A 24 -5.65 -2.52 13.70
C GLN A 24 -6.62 -1.47 13.16
N MET A 25 -6.76 -1.38 11.84
CA MET A 25 -7.66 -0.39 11.23
C MET A 25 -9.12 -0.67 11.59
N ARG A 26 -9.52 -1.94 11.58
CA ARG A 26 -10.88 -2.30 11.99
C ARG A 26 -11.18 -1.82 13.42
N ASN A 27 -10.24 -2.04 14.34
CA ASN A 27 -10.38 -1.60 15.72
C ASN A 27 -10.40 -0.07 15.84
N LEU A 28 -9.55 0.63 15.08
CA LEU A 28 -9.54 2.10 15.05
C LEU A 28 -10.87 2.67 14.59
N LEU A 29 -11.53 2.00 13.64
CA LEU A 29 -12.82 2.41 13.12
C LEU A 29 -13.99 1.94 13.99
N GLY A 30 -13.72 1.19 15.06
CA GLY A 30 -14.76 0.67 15.96
C GLY A 30 -15.69 -0.33 15.32
N ARG A 31 -15.24 -1.03 14.26
CA ARG A 31 -16.06 -1.98 13.52
C ARG A 31 -15.82 -3.41 13.97
N SER A 32 -16.90 -4.19 14.04
CA SER A 32 -16.80 -5.61 14.36
C SER A 32 -16.33 -6.43 13.16
N GLN A 33 -15.79 -7.61 13.44
CA GLN A 33 -15.45 -8.56 12.37
C GLN A 33 -16.65 -8.95 11.55
N MET A 34 -17.80 -9.11 12.18
CA MET A 34 -19.04 -9.46 11.48
C MET A 34 -19.48 -8.37 10.51
N ASP A 35 -19.41 -7.10 10.92
CA ASP A 35 -19.79 -5.98 10.07
C ASP A 35 -18.89 -5.87 8.84
N VAL A 36 -17.60 -5.98 9.03
CA VAL A 36 -16.63 -5.88 7.94
C VAL A 36 -16.75 -7.08 7.00
N ALA A 37 -16.90 -8.29 7.56
CA ALA A 37 -17.10 -9.48 6.74
C ALA A 37 -18.34 -9.36 5.87
N ALA A 38 -19.46 -8.92 6.45
CA ALA A 38 -20.70 -8.72 5.71
C ALA A 38 -20.52 -7.71 4.56
N ALA A 39 -19.85 -6.59 4.83
CA ALA A 39 -19.62 -5.55 3.83
C ALA A 39 -18.78 -6.05 2.65
N LEU A 40 -17.89 -7.00 2.89
CA LEU A 40 -16.98 -7.54 1.86
C LEU A 40 -17.51 -8.83 1.20
N GLY A 41 -18.66 -9.32 1.63
CA GLY A 41 -19.16 -10.61 1.16
C GLY A 41 -18.33 -11.79 1.64
N LEU A 42 -17.68 -11.66 2.79
CA LEU A 42 -16.88 -12.71 3.42
C LEU A 42 -17.62 -13.34 4.58
N THR A 43 -17.25 -14.56 4.92
CA THR A 43 -17.65 -15.14 6.19
C THR A 43 -16.84 -14.52 7.32
N PHE A 44 -17.41 -14.52 8.52
CA PHE A 44 -16.72 -14.10 9.74
C PHE A 44 -15.38 -14.87 9.92
N GLN A 45 -15.41 -16.17 9.67
CA GLN A 45 -14.24 -17.03 9.80
C GLN A 45 -13.13 -16.67 8.81
N GLN A 46 -13.49 -16.29 7.59
CA GLN A 46 -12.51 -15.87 6.60
C GLN A 46 -11.79 -14.60 7.02
N LEU A 47 -12.54 -13.59 7.48
CA LEU A 47 -11.94 -12.35 7.96
C LEU A 47 -11.05 -12.63 9.17
N GLN A 48 -11.51 -13.47 10.10
CA GLN A 48 -10.73 -13.86 11.26
C GLN A 48 -9.39 -14.49 10.86
N LYS A 49 -9.40 -15.36 9.85
CA LYS A 49 -8.18 -16.00 9.33
C LYS A 49 -7.23 -14.99 8.70
N TYR A 50 -7.76 -13.99 8.00
CA TYR A 50 -6.92 -12.92 7.45
C TYR A 50 -6.26 -12.11 8.58
N GLU A 51 -7.00 -11.77 9.62
CA GLU A 51 -6.47 -10.99 10.75
C GLU A 51 -5.45 -11.76 11.58
N LYS A 52 -5.54 -13.08 11.60
CA LYS A 52 -4.60 -13.95 12.33
C LYS A 52 -3.44 -14.46 11.48
N ALA A 53 -3.32 -14.01 10.26
CA ALA A 53 -2.33 -14.48 9.29
C ALA A 53 -2.40 -15.99 9.04
N GLN A 54 -3.55 -16.60 9.22
CA GLN A 54 -3.77 -18.02 8.91
C GLN A 54 -3.96 -18.24 7.40
N ASN A 55 -4.53 -17.26 6.72
CA ASN A 55 -4.67 -17.24 5.27
C ASN A 55 -4.03 -15.99 4.72
N ARG A 56 -3.39 -16.12 3.55
CA ARG A 56 -2.95 -14.97 2.78
C ARG A 56 -4.16 -14.26 2.19
N ILE A 57 -4.12 -12.95 2.21
CA ILE A 57 -5.12 -12.15 1.54
C ILE A 57 -4.68 -11.89 0.10
N SER A 58 -5.60 -12.04 -0.85
CA SER A 58 -5.33 -11.69 -2.25
C SER A 58 -5.22 -10.17 -2.41
N ALA A 59 -4.54 -9.75 -3.47
CA ALA A 59 -4.46 -8.33 -3.80
C ALA A 59 -5.84 -7.71 -3.99
N GLY A 60 -6.76 -8.44 -4.63
CA GLY A 60 -8.13 -7.97 -4.82
C GLY A 60 -8.89 -7.76 -3.51
N ARG A 61 -8.77 -8.70 -2.58
CA ARG A 61 -9.38 -8.57 -1.25
C ARG A 61 -8.78 -7.44 -0.44
N LEU A 62 -7.46 -7.29 -0.52
CA LEU A 62 -6.78 -6.19 0.17
C LEU A 62 -7.25 -4.84 -0.36
N HIS A 63 -7.42 -4.73 -1.67
CA HIS A 63 -7.97 -3.52 -2.28
C HIS A 63 -9.40 -3.24 -1.79
N GLN A 64 -10.25 -4.26 -1.71
CA GLN A 64 -11.60 -4.11 -1.17
C GLN A 64 -11.59 -3.61 0.28
N LEU A 65 -10.68 -4.14 1.10
CA LEU A 65 -10.51 -3.67 2.48
C LEU A 65 -10.04 -2.21 2.52
N ALA A 66 -9.12 -1.83 1.66
CA ALA A 66 -8.64 -0.45 1.58
C ALA A 66 -9.78 0.52 1.26
N VAL A 67 -10.64 0.16 0.31
CA VAL A 67 -11.83 0.94 -0.02
C VAL A 67 -12.79 1.01 1.16
N GLU A 68 -13.08 -0.13 1.78
CA GLU A 68 -14.00 -0.23 2.91
C GLU A 68 -13.52 0.57 4.11
N TYR A 69 -12.23 0.54 4.37
CA TYR A 69 -11.61 1.27 5.48
C TYR A 69 -11.23 2.71 5.13
N SER A 70 -11.42 3.12 3.88
CA SER A 70 -11.05 4.46 3.40
C SER A 70 -9.58 4.80 3.65
N CYS A 71 -8.70 3.84 3.42
CA CYS A 71 -7.26 4.04 3.58
C CYS A 71 -6.51 3.57 2.34
N PRO A 72 -5.29 4.08 2.11
CA PRO A 72 -4.46 3.61 0.99
C PRO A 72 -4.03 2.16 1.19
N VAL A 73 -3.93 1.40 0.09
CA VAL A 73 -3.44 0.01 0.15
C VAL A 73 -2.05 -0.05 0.79
N ALA A 74 -1.18 0.90 0.47
CA ALA A 74 0.19 0.93 1.00
C ALA A 74 0.23 0.99 2.53
N TRP A 75 -0.78 1.56 3.16
CA TRP A 75 -0.84 1.63 4.62
C TRP A 75 -0.79 0.25 5.29
N PHE A 76 -1.40 -0.76 4.65
CA PHE A 76 -1.42 -2.11 5.21
C PHE A 76 -0.02 -2.74 5.29
N PHE A 77 0.91 -2.29 4.48
CA PHE A 77 2.26 -2.84 4.47
C PHE A 77 3.16 -2.26 5.57
N GLY A 78 2.79 -1.12 6.12
CA GLY A 78 3.58 -0.51 7.19
C GLY A 78 5.03 -0.29 6.76
N ASN A 79 5.96 -0.89 7.51
CA ASN A 79 7.40 -0.77 7.22
C ASN A 79 7.86 -1.60 6.02
N TYR A 80 6.97 -2.42 5.44
CA TYR A 80 7.27 -3.25 4.28
C TYR A 80 6.81 -2.62 2.98
N ASP A 81 6.32 -1.38 3.02
CA ASP A 81 5.93 -0.68 1.80
C ASP A 81 7.20 -0.30 1.04
N ASN A 82 7.26 -0.67 -0.21
CA ASN A 82 8.23 -0.24 -1.21
C ASN A 82 9.58 0.27 -0.67
N SER A 83 10.17 -0.47 0.25
CA SER A 83 11.37 -0.08 0.98
C SER A 83 12.61 0.12 0.10
N GLY A 84 12.58 -0.33 -1.14
CA GLY A 84 13.67 -0.10 -2.10
C GLY A 84 13.63 1.25 -2.78
N ALA A 85 12.53 1.99 -2.66
CA ALA A 85 12.41 3.30 -3.28
C ALA A 85 13.14 4.37 -2.46
N THR A 86 13.82 5.26 -3.16
CA THR A 86 14.40 6.44 -2.53
C THR A 86 13.26 7.35 -2.06
N PRO A 87 13.21 7.71 -0.78
CA PRO A 87 12.15 8.60 -0.32
C PRO A 87 12.30 9.98 -0.97
N LEU A 88 11.16 10.61 -1.20
CA LEU A 88 11.15 11.97 -1.72
C LEU A 88 11.72 12.95 -0.69
N THR A 89 12.53 13.88 -1.15
CA THR A 89 13.01 14.98 -0.33
C THR A 89 11.87 15.98 -0.05
N ASP A 90 12.04 16.82 0.95
CA ASP A 90 11.07 17.88 1.24
C ASP A 90 10.90 18.84 0.05
N GLU A 91 12.00 19.14 -0.64
CA GLU A 91 11.99 19.96 -1.85
C GLU A 91 11.17 19.32 -2.96
N GLU A 92 11.35 18.00 -3.18
CA GLU A 92 10.58 17.26 -4.17
C GLU A 92 9.10 17.19 -3.82
N LEU A 93 8.76 17.03 -2.53
CA LEU A 93 7.39 17.06 -2.07
C LEU A 93 6.74 18.42 -2.30
N ASP A 94 7.44 19.50 -2.01
CA ASP A 94 6.95 20.86 -2.26
C ASP A 94 6.72 21.10 -3.73
N PHE A 95 7.66 20.63 -4.57
CA PHE A 95 7.52 20.69 -6.02
C PHE A 95 6.25 19.99 -6.50
N LEU A 96 6.00 18.77 -6.00
CA LEU A 96 4.80 18.01 -6.35
C LEU A 96 3.51 18.72 -5.90
N ARG A 97 3.51 19.34 -4.73
CA ARG A 97 2.36 20.11 -4.26
C ARG A 97 2.07 21.29 -5.18
N LEU A 98 3.11 22.02 -5.57
CA LEU A 98 2.99 23.14 -6.50
C LEU A 98 2.49 22.66 -7.87
N LEU A 99 3.06 21.57 -8.38
CA LEU A 99 2.65 20.99 -9.65
C LEU A 99 1.18 20.62 -9.66
N ARG A 100 0.70 20.02 -8.58
CA ARG A 100 -0.72 19.64 -8.42
C ARG A 100 -1.65 20.86 -8.40
N SER A 101 -1.18 22.00 -7.95
CA SER A 101 -1.96 23.22 -7.91
C SER A 101 -2.02 23.95 -9.26
N CYS A 102 -1.18 23.56 -10.21
CA CYS A 102 -1.15 24.17 -11.54
C CYS A 102 -2.30 23.68 -12.42
N ASN A 103 -2.76 24.56 -13.33
CA ASN A 103 -3.67 24.14 -14.40
C ASN A 103 -2.92 23.33 -15.48
N ALA A 104 -3.64 22.83 -16.47
CA ALA A 104 -3.05 22.00 -17.53
C ALA A 104 -1.97 22.75 -18.32
N GLU A 105 -2.19 24.02 -18.61
CA GLU A 105 -1.20 24.85 -19.32
C GLU A 105 0.08 25.02 -18.52
N GLY A 106 -0.04 25.35 -17.24
CA GLY A 106 1.09 25.48 -16.34
C GLY A 106 1.90 24.22 -16.22
N ARG A 107 1.25 23.07 -16.14
CA ARG A 107 1.92 21.77 -16.09
C ARG A 107 2.74 21.52 -17.36
N GLN A 108 2.18 21.84 -18.52
CA GLN A 108 2.89 21.68 -19.80
C GLN A 108 4.14 22.55 -19.87
N ILE A 109 4.05 23.79 -19.40
CA ILE A 109 5.19 24.70 -19.35
C ILE A 109 6.29 24.15 -18.45
N VAL A 110 5.92 23.66 -17.28
CA VAL A 110 6.89 23.04 -16.34
C VAL A 110 7.55 21.81 -16.96
N PHE A 111 6.79 20.96 -17.62
CA PHE A 111 7.33 19.79 -18.29
C PHE A 111 8.36 20.15 -19.36
N LYS A 112 8.05 21.14 -20.19
CA LYS A 112 8.97 21.60 -21.22
C LYS A 112 10.26 22.15 -20.63
N LEU A 113 10.13 22.91 -19.54
CA LEU A 113 11.28 23.45 -18.85
C LEU A 113 12.17 22.34 -18.30
N LEU A 114 11.59 21.36 -17.65
CA LEU A 114 12.33 20.22 -17.10
C LEU A 114 13.00 19.40 -18.19
N GLU A 115 12.33 19.15 -19.30
CA GLU A 115 12.91 18.44 -20.44
C GLU A 115 14.12 19.16 -21.01
N THR A 116 14.06 20.50 -21.07
CA THR A 116 15.16 21.33 -21.58
C THR A 116 16.42 21.20 -20.75
N TYR A 117 16.27 21.10 -19.42
CA TYR A 117 17.37 21.08 -18.48
C TYR A 117 17.72 19.69 -17.95
N ARG A 118 17.06 18.64 -18.43
CA ARG A 118 17.38 17.28 -17.98
C ARG A 118 18.81 16.91 -18.30
N SER A 119 19.44 16.17 -17.40
CA SER A 119 20.80 15.67 -17.59
C SER A 119 20.75 14.23 -18.09
N PRO A 120 21.33 13.92 -19.27
CA PRO A 120 21.37 12.54 -19.76
C PRO A 120 22.11 11.59 -18.81
N ALA A 121 23.09 12.09 -18.06
CA ALA A 121 23.84 11.29 -17.10
C ALA A 121 22.96 10.81 -15.94
N LEU A 122 21.99 11.63 -15.49
CA LEU A 122 21.06 11.27 -14.41
C LEU A 122 19.97 10.33 -14.87
N LEU A 123 19.57 10.37 -16.15
CA LEU A 123 18.59 9.47 -16.72
C LEU A 123 19.05 8.01 -16.71
N LYS A 124 20.35 7.76 -16.73
CA LYS A 124 20.92 6.41 -16.71
C LYS A 124 20.87 5.75 -15.34
N GLN A 125 20.49 6.49 -14.30
CA GLN A 125 20.40 5.98 -12.92
C GLN A 125 19.03 5.44 -12.56
N THR A 126 18.07 5.53 -13.43
CA THR A 126 16.72 5.03 -13.21
C THR A 126 16.47 3.67 -13.82
#